data_c5b74b8ac35afdfcfbf4cdeb690d9a7b
#
_entry.id   c5b74b8ac35afdfcfbf4cdeb690d9a7b
#
_cell.length_a   1.000
_cell.length_b   1.000
_cell.length_c   1.000
_cell.angle_alpha   90.00
_cell.angle_beta   90.00
_cell.angle_gamma   90.00
#
_symmetry.space_group_name_H-M   'P 1'
#
loop_
_entity.id
_entity.type
_entity.pdbx_description
1 polymer ?
#
loop_
_entity_poly.entity_id
_entity_poly.type
_entity_poly.pdbx_seq_one_letter_code
_entity_poly.pdbx_strand_id
1 'polypeptide(L)'
;QQEHGGPALGRNLGVIKSKYEIIIFIDSDLIVLDNFINCHVEKLLASWKKNDKKCFTYGSVVNTSNFLNPQSEKHKIMDTSFAYFATGNVAISKELILSVGLFDTSFSLYGWEDLELGERLKKIGTKLIKCPNAVGFHWHPPFNCEQIDSLIAQEKERAKMALVFYKKHPNLRVRFMIQLTPLHNLLWQILCLGGLISVDRILPLLRFLVNIRRN
;
A
#
# COMPACT_ATOMS: atom_id res chain seq x y z
N GLN A 1 24.24 -4.40 2.29
CA GLN A 1 23.57 -3.78 1.13
C GLN A 1 23.06 -4.90 0.25
N GLN A 2 21.89 -4.73 -0.33
CA GLN A 2 21.26 -5.63 -1.27
C GLN A 2 21.12 -4.90 -2.62
N GLU A 3 21.29 -5.61 -3.72
CA GLU A 3 20.97 -5.07 -5.05
C GLU A 3 19.49 -4.68 -5.11
N HIS A 4 19.20 -3.60 -5.84
CA HIS A 4 17.83 -3.12 -5.98
C HIS A 4 17.00 -4.12 -6.78
N GLY A 5 16.05 -4.76 -6.13
CA GLY A 5 15.20 -5.80 -6.73
C GLY A 5 13.72 -5.65 -6.37
N GLY A 6 13.30 -4.40 -6.13
CA GLY A 6 11.92 -4.07 -5.77
C GLY A 6 11.60 -4.23 -4.28
N PRO A 7 10.41 -3.77 -3.84
CA PRO A 7 10.02 -3.75 -2.43
C PRO A 7 9.87 -5.15 -1.83
N ALA A 8 9.47 -6.15 -2.61
CA ALA A 8 9.32 -7.53 -2.14
C ALA A 8 10.61 -8.12 -1.60
N LEU A 9 11.74 -7.96 -2.32
CA LEU A 9 13.04 -8.47 -1.89
C LEU A 9 13.53 -7.81 -0.59
N GLY A 10 13.38 -6.48 -0.48
CA GLY A 10 13.77 -5.74 0.71
C GLY A 10 12.99 -6.18 1.95
N ARG A 11 11.66 -6.31 1.83
CA ARG A 11 10.79 -6.80 2.91
C ARG A 11 11.11 -8.24 3.30
N ASN A 12 11.35 -9.12 2.34
CA ASN A 12 11.73 -10.50 2.60
C ASN A 12 13.04 -10.60 3.38
N LEU A 13 14.05 -9.83 2.99
CA LEU A 13 15.30 -9.76 3.73
C LEU A 13 15.08 -9.27 5.16
N GLY A 14 14.24 -8.24 5.35
CA GLY A 14 13.85 -7.73 6.66
C GLY A 14 13.22 -8.81 7.55
N VAL A 15 12.26 -9.58 7.02
CA VAL A 15 11.62 -10.69 7.73
C VAL A 15 12.63 -11.77 8.11
N ILE A 16 13.48 -12.19 7.17
CA ILE A 16 14.46 -13.26 7.40
C ILE A 16 15.47 -12.85 8.48
N LYS A 17 15.96 -11.61 8.42
CA LYS A 17 16.95 -11.08 9.36
C LYS A 17 16.36 -10.66 10.71
N SER A 18 15.06 -10.50 10.83
CA SER A 18 14.43 -10.13 12.09
C SER A 18 14.71 -11.17 13.17
N LYS A 19 14.88 -10.70 14.42
CA LYS A 19 15.17 -11.55 15.58
C LYS A 19 13.92 -11.90 16.40
N TYR A 20 12.84 -11.16 16.23
CA TYR A 20 11.63 -11.26 17.04
C TYR A 20 10.49 -11.96 16.29
N GLU A 21 9.53 -12.45 17.06
CA GLU A 21 8.36 -13.20 16.58
C GLU A 21 7.34 -12.31 15.86
N ILE A 22 7.23 -11.04 16.26
CA ILE A 22 6.31 -10.08 15.66
C ILE A 22 7.07 -9.16 14.71
N ILE A 23 6.59 -9.09 13.47
CA ILE A 23 7.08 -8.19 12.43
C ILE A 23 6.07 -7.07 12.27
N ILE A 24 6.54 -5.83 12.30
CA ILE A 24 5.73 -4.66 11.97
C ILE A 24 6.27 -4.06 10.67
N PHE A 25 5.39 -3.94 9.68
CA PHE A 25 5.67 -3.23 8.44
C PHE A 25 5.11 -1.82 8.55
N ILE A 26 5.95 -0.85 8.22
CA ILE A 26 5.58 0.57 8.13
C ILE A 26 6.24 1.17 6.89
N ASP A 27 5.62 2.19 6.31
CA ASP A 27 6.25 2.97 5.26
C ASP A 27 7.29 3.94 5.87
N SER A 28 8.35 4.26 5.13
CA SER A 28 9.48 5.06 5.61
C SER A 28 9.12 6.53 5.90
N ASP A 29 8.01 6.99 5.39
CA ASP A 29 7.43 8.33 5.54
C ASP A 29 6.25 8.36 6.51
N LEU A 30 6.15 7.34 7.38
CA LEU A 30 5.13 7.26 8.42
C LEU A 30 5.65 7.82 9.75
N ILE A 31 4.96 8.82 10.30
CA ILE A 31 5.19 9.35 11.64
C ILE A 31 4.24 8.61 12.59
N VAL A 32 4.76 7.98 13.63
CA VAL A 32 3.98 7.15 14.56
C VAL A 32 3.92 7.76 15.96
N LEU A 33 2.88 7.42 16.72
CA LEU A 33 2.73 7.81 18.13
C LEU A 33 3.46 6.83 19.04
N ASP A 34 3.77 7.25 20.28
CA ASP A 34 4.50 6.46 21.27
C ASP A 34 3.88 5.10 21.56
N ASN A 35 2.55 5.00 21.51
CA ASN A 35 1.82 3.77 21.78
C ASN A 35 1.67 2.85 20.56
N PHE A 36 2.20 3.22 19.39
CA PHE A 36 2.01 2.53 18.13
C PHE A 36 2.36 1.04 18.17
N ILE A 37 3.58 0.72 18.64
CA ILE A 37 4.06 -0.67 18.74
C ILE A 37 3.21 -1.44 19.75
N ASN A 38 2.95 -0.87 20.92
CA ASN A 38 2.18 -1.51 21.98
C ASN A 38 0.78 -1.87 21.52
N CYS A 39 0.09 -0.99 20.77
CA CYS A 39 -1.23 -1.25 20.24
C CYS A 39 -1.26 -2.51 19.34
N HIS A 40 -0.28 -2.67 18.47
CA HIS A 40 -0.17 -3.86 17.62
C HIS A 40 0.12 -5.12 18.43
N VAL A 41 1.16 -5.06 19.28
CA VAL A 41 1.64 -6.21 20.06
C VAL A 41 0.56 -6.73 21.00
N GLU A 42 -0.09 -5.87 21.76
CA GLU A 42 -1.15 -6.24 22.70
C GLU A 42 -2.33 -6.92 21.98
N LYS A 43 -2.75 -6.38 20.83
CA LYS A 43 -3.84 -6.98 20.02
C LYS A 43 -3.48 -8.36 19.50
N LEU A 44 -2.26 -8.55 18.98
CA LEU A 44 -1.79 -9.86 18.53
C LEU A 44 -1.70 -10.85 19.68
N LEU A 45 -1.06 -10.47 20.79
CA LEU A 45 -0.91 -11.36 21.95
C LEU A 45 -2.27 -11.72 22.58
N ALA A 46 -3.22 -10.79 22.60
CA ALA A 46 -4.58 -11.08 23.07
C ALA A 46 -5.30 -12.12 22.19
N SER A 47 -5.06 -12.10 20.87
CA SER A 47 -5.59 -13.11 19.95
C SER A 47 -4.91 -14.46 20.13
N TRP A 48 -3.58 -14.47 20.27
CA TRP A 48 -2.81 -15.69 20.46
C TRP A 48 -3.14 -16.43 21.76
N LYS A 49 -3.43 -15.69 22.84
CA LYS A 49 -3.93 -16.26 24.11
C LYS A 49 -5.25 -17.02 23.93
N LYS A 50 -6.03 -16.69 22.91
CA LYS A 50 -7.27 -17.39 22.53
C LYS A 50 -7.05 -18.52 21.51
N ASN A 51 -5.79 -18.97 21.34
CA ASN A 51 -5.38 -19.95 20.33
C ASN A 51 -5.62 -19.53 18.88
N ASP A 52 -5.80 -18.25 18.61
CA ASP A 52 -5.99 -17.70 17.26
C ASP A 52 -4.68 -17.04 16.77
N LYS A 53 -3.73 -17.88 16.36
CA LYS A 53 -2.43 -17.42 15.82
C LYS A 53 -2.48 -17.05 14.33
N LYS A 54 -3.55 -17.45 13.61
CA LYS A 54 -3.74 -17.09 12.19
C LYS A 54 -4.37 -15.72 12.06
N CYS A 55 -3.69 -14.69 12.55
CA CYS A 55 -4.16 -13.32 12.50
C CYS A 55 -3.02 -12.33 12.29
N PHE A 56 -3.39 -11.15 11.82
CA PHE A 56 -2.54 -9.97 11.76
C PHE A 56 -3.33 -8.73 12.18
N THR A 57 -2.65 -7.71 12.66
CA THR A 57 -3.27 -6.43 13.00
C THR A 57 -3.04 -5.40 11.92
N TYR A 58 -4.06 -4.58 11.66
CA TYR A 58 -4.02 -3.51 10.69
C TYR A 58 -4.34 -2.19 11.40
N GLY A 59 -3.38 -1.26 11.38
CA GLY A 59 -3.51 0.06 12.02
C GLY A 59 -4.20 1.08 11.13
N SER A 60 -4.30 2.31 11.62
CA SER A 60 -4.85 3.44 10.87
C SER A 60 -3.73 4.22 10.21
N VAL A 61 -3.92 4.60 8.94
CA VAL A 61 -3.03 5.51 8.22
C VAL A 61 -3.79 6.81 7.92
N VAL A 62 -3.21 7.94 8.32
CA VAL A 62 -3.77 9.27 8.14
C VAL A 62 -2.80 10.10 7.33
N ASN A 63 -3.23 10.58 6.17
CA ASN A 63 -2.38 11.45 5.35
C ASN A 63 -2.24 12.82 6.00
N THR A 64 -1.03 13.35 6.06
CA THR A 64 -0.72 14.68 6.57
C THR A 64 0.29 15.40 5.67
N SER A 65 0.14 16.71 5.52
CA SER A 65 1.15 17.59 4.92
C SER A 65 2.03 18.26 5.97
N ASN A 66 1.63 18.22 7.25
CA ASN A 66 2.33 18.85 8.36
C ASN A 66 3.23 17.84 9.09
N PHE A 67 4.50 17.83 8.73
CA PHE A 67 5.49 16.96 9.36
C PHE A 67 5.71 17.25 10.85
N LEU A 68 5.72 18.53 11.25
CA LEU A 68 6.02 18.95 12.63
C LEU A 68 4.84 18.75 13.59
N ASN A 69 3.62 18.85 13.07
CA ASN A 69 2.41 18.61 13.86
C ASN A 69 1.40 17.77 13.05
N PRO A 70 1.67 16.46 12.87
CA PRO A 70 0.86 15.60 12.00
C PRO A 70 -0.58 15.44 12.50
N GLN A 71 -0.83 15.67 13.79
CA GLN A 71 -2.18 15.56 14.40
C GLN A 71 -3.05 16.80 14.15
N SER A 72 -2.49 17.89 13.64
CA SER A 72 -3.24 19.15 13.40
C SER A 72 -4.24 19.04 12.25
N GLU A 73 -4.08 18.07 11.36
CA GLU A 73 -5.02 17.86 10.26
C GLU A 73 -6.18 16.98 10.70
N LYS A 74 -7.40 17.39 10.34
CA LYS A 74 -8.61 16.59 10.61
C LYS A 74 -8.51 15.28 9.83
N HIS A 75 -8.73 14.16 10.54
CA HIS A 75 -8.80 12.85 9.94
C HIS A 75 -9.79 12.83 8.77
N LYS A 76 -9.29 12.63 7.57
CA LYS A 76 -10.14 12.36 6.42
C LYS A 76 -10.67 10.93 6.48
N ILE A 77 -11.94 10.85 6.30
CA ILE A 77 -12.89 9.76 6.36
C ILE A 77 -12.41 8.49 5.68
N MET A 78 -12.62 7.37 6.40
CA MET A 78 -12.69 5.97 5.95
C MET A 78 -11.71 5.53 4.85
N ASP A 79 -10.80 4.65 5.22
CA ASP A 79 -10.10 3.78 4.26
C ASP A 79 -11.14 2.91 3.51
N THR A 80 -11.41 3.28 2.27
CA THR A 80 -12.30 2.54 1.35
C THR A 80 -11.51 1.52 0.52
N SER A 81 -10.25 1.26 0.83
CA SER A 81 -9.43 0.33 0.08
C SER A 81 -9.94 -1.11 0.22
N PHE A 82 -9.86 -1.88 -0.86
CA PHE A 82 -10.13 -3.31 -0.86
C PHE A 82 -8.93 -4.14 -0.35
N ALA A 83 -7.88 -3.48 0.12
CA ALA A 83 -6.69 -4.13 0.63
C ALA A 83 -7.01 -4.98 1.86
N TYR A 84 -6.69 -6.26 1.80
CA TYR A 84 -6.79 -7.15 2.96
C TYR A 84 -5.53 -7.06 3.81
N PHE A 85 -4.37 -6.91 3.17
CA PHE A 85 -3.07 -6.71 3.78
C PHE A 85 -2.34 -5.60 3.01
N ALA A 86 -1.84 -4.61 3.72
CA ALA A 86 -1.04 -3.53 3.13
C ALA A 86 0.07 -3.14 4.10
N THR A 87 1.29 -3.02 3.59
CA THR A 87 2.50 -2.88 4.39
C THR A 87 2.72 -1.51 5.03
N GLY A 88 1.85 -0.55 4.74
CA GLY A 88 1.98 0.79 5.31
C GLY A 88 1.79 0.85 6.83
N ASN A 89 0.96 -0.05 7.43
CA ASN A 89 0.74 -0.09 8.88
C ASN A 89 0.14 -1.45 9.28
N VAL A 90 0.96 -2.48 9.44
CA VAL A 90 0.49 -3.84 9.72
C VAL A 90 1.49 -4.60 10.59
N ALA A 91 0.99 -5.41 11.54
CA ALA A 91 1.82 -6.33 12.30
C ALA A 91 1.34 -7.77 12.15
N ILE A 92 2.28 -8.68 11.96
CA ILE A 92 2.04 -10.11 11.69
C ILE A 92 3.12 -10.95 12.38
N SER A 93 2.81 -12.23 12.73
CA SER A 93 3.86 -13.12 13.22
C SER A 93 4.83 -13.51 12.10
N LYS A 94 6.11 -13.64 12.46
CA LYS A 94 7.14 -14.13 11.55
C LYS A 94 6.82 -15.53 11.03
N GLU A 95 6.30 -16.41 11.91
CA GLU A 95 5.88 -17.76 11.54
C GLU A 95 4.80 -17.72 10.44
N LEU A 96 3.78 -16.89 10.61
CA LEU A 96 2.67 -16.82 9.67
C LEU A 96 3.11 -16.30 8.29
N ILE A 97 3.94 -15.24 8.24
CA ILE A 97 4.41 -14.72 6.95
C ILE A 97 5.37 -15.68 6.25
N LEU A 98 6.19 -16.44 6.99
CA LEU A 98 7.02 -17.51 6.44
C LEU A 98 6.17 -18.67 5.90
N SER A 99 5.11 -19.06 6.62
CA SER A 99 4.24 -20.17 6.22
C SER A 99 3.50 -19.93 4.89
N VAL A 100 3.27 -18.67 4.53
CA VAL A 100 2.65 -18.31 3.24
C VAL A 100 3.67 -18.01 2.14
N GLY A 101 4.98 -18.16 2.38
CA GLY A 101 6.04 -18.03 1.39
C GLY A 101 6.55 -16.61 1.18
N LEU A 102 6.41 -15.71 2.15
CA LEU A 102 6.91 -14.33 2.08
C LEU A 102 6.24 -13.50 0.96
N PHE A 103 6.83 -12.35 0.62
CA PHE A 103 6.41 -11.57 -0.55
C PHE A 103 6.93 -12.22 -1.83
N ASP A 104 6.11 -12.25 -2.86
CA ASP A 104 6.49 -12.84 -4.14
C ASP A 104 7.44 -11.91 -4.90
N THR A 105 8.65 -12.38 -5.15
CA THR A 105 9.72 -11.62 -5.81
C THR A 105 9.53 -11.40 -7.30
N SER A 106 8.51 -12.02 -7.91
CA SER A 106 8.13 -11.70 -9.29
C SER A 106 7.53 -10.30 -9.44
N PHE A 107 7.16 -9.66 -8.32
CA PHE A 107 6.85 -8.23 -8.26
C PHE A 107 8.14 -7.43 -8.14
N SER A 108 8.87 -7.34 -9.24
CA SER A 108 10.18 -6.68 -9.32
C SER A 108 10.10 -5.16 -9.47
N LEU A 109 8.93 -4.61 -9.78
CA LEU A 109 8.64 -3.19 -9.91
C LEU A 109 7.70 -2.75 -8.78
N TYR A 110 7.28 -1.48 -8.82
CA TYR A 110 6.42 -0.89 -7.80
C TYR A 110 4.99 -1.45 -7.80
N GLY A 111 4.52 -1.87 -6.63
CA GLY A 111 3.13 -2.09 -6.27
C GLY A 111 2.59 -3.52 -6.43
N TRP A 112 1.51 -3.78 -5.69
CA TRP A 112 0.68 -4.98 -5.65
C TRP A 112 1.27 -6.19 -4.90
N GLU A 113 2.55 -6.20 -4.51
CA GLU A 113 3.18 -7.32 -3.81
C GLU A 113 2.56 -7.59 -2.42
N ASP A 114 2.11 -6.54 -1.77
CA ASP A 114 1.45 -6.61 -0.46
C ASP A 114 0.00 -7.09 -0.58
N LEU A 115 -0.74 -6.61 -1.58
CA LEU A 115 -2.09 -7.08 -1.85
C LEU A 115 -2.11 -8.54 -2.31
N GLU A 116 -1.10 -8.96 -3.06
CA GLU A 116 -0.91 -10.35 -3.47
C GLU A 116 -0.71 -11.25 -2.25
N LEU A 117 0.19 -10.85 -1.34
CA LEU A 117 0.37 -11.53 -0.06
C LEU A 117 -0.95 -11.56 0.73
N GLY A 118 -1.71 -10.48 0.71
CA GLY A 118 -3.04 -10.40 1.30
C GLY A 118 -4.02 -11.43 0.75
N GLU A 119 -4.02 -11.69 -0.55
CA GLU A 119 -4.87 -12.74 -1.15
C GLU A 119 -4.45 -14.15 -0.70
N ARG A 120 -3.13 -14.41 -0.57
CA ARG A 120 -2.64 -15.70 0.00
C ARG A 120 -3.02 -15.85 1.47
N LEU A 121 -2.84 -14.83 2.28
CA LEU A 121 -3.25 -14.83 3.70
C LEU A 121 -4.76 -15.06 3.84
N LYS A 122 -5.57 -14.40 3.02
CA LYS A 122 -7.02 -14.58 3.00
C LYS A 122 -7.40 -16.01 2.62
N LYS A 123 -6.74 -16.62 1.64
CA LYS A 123 -7.00 -17.98 1.18
C LYS A 123 -6.80 -19.03 2.27
N ILE A 124 -5.85 -18.82 3.17
CA ILE A 124 -5.62 -19.73 4.32
C ILE A 124 -6.49 -19.40 5.54
N GLY A 125 -7.44 -18.45 5.41
CA GLY A 125 -8.36 -18.09 6.49
C GLY A 125 -7.75 -17.22 7.59
N THR A 126 -6.67 -16.48 7.31
CA THR A 126 -6.07 -15.53 8.27
C THR A 126 -7.10 -14.46 8.64
N LYS A 127 -7.16 -14.06 9.90
CA LYS A 127 -8.03 -12.98 10.37
C LYS A 127 -7.32 -11.63 10.36
N LEU A 128 -8.00 -10.62 9.83
CA LEU A 128 -7.62 -9.23 10.00
C LEU A 128 -8.22 -8.69 11.30
N ILE A 129 -7.38 -8.17 12.19
CA ILE A 129 -7.75 -7.51 13.43
C ILE A 129 -7.49 -6.02 13.29
N LYS A 130 -8.54 -5.20 13.25
CA LYS A 130 -8.39 -3.74 13.21
C LYS A 130 -7.77 -3.23 14.50
N CYS A 131 -6.74 -2.39 14.38
CA CYS A 131 -6.05 -1.73 15.48
C CYS A 131 -6.08 -0.20 15.29
N PRO A 132 -7.26 0.44 15.43
CA PRO A 132 -7.44 1.86 15.11
C PRO A 132 -6.56 2.80 15.93
N ASN A 133 -6.11 2.36 17.12
CA ASN A 133 -5.24 3.13 17.99
C ASN A 133 -3.75 3.08 17.58
N ALA A 134 -3.36 2.15 16.69
CA ALA A 134 -2.05 2.16 16.05
C ALA A 134 -2.10 3.14 14.87
N VAL A 135 -1.99 4.44 15.18
CA VAL A 135 -2.09 5.50 14.17
C VAL A 135 -0.72 5.82 13.62
N GLY A 136 -0.60 5.78 12.29
CA GLY A 136 0.52 6.29 11.54
C GLY A 136 0.09 7.48 10.67
N PHE A 137 0.82 8.57 10.74
CA PHE A 137 0.59 9.75 9.92
C PHE A 137 1.52 9.67 8.71
N HIS A 138 0.94 9.45 7.54
CA HIS A 138 1.66 9.35 6.28
C HIS A 138 1.94 10.76 5.75
N TRP A 139 3.19 11.17 5.84
CA TRP A 139 3.60 12.49 5.43
C TRP A 139 3.73 12.58 3.92
N HIS A 140 3.00 13.51 3.34
CA HIS A 140 3.10 13.85 1.93
C HIS A 140 3.55 15.30 1.79
N PRO A 141 4.72 15.58 1.19
CA PRO A 141 5.09 16.93 0.86
C PRO A 141 4.06 17.56 -0.11
N PRO A 142 3.92 18.88 -0.12
CA PRO A 142 3.07 19.54 -1.09
C PRO A 142 3.43 19.11 -2.51
N PHE A 143 2.40 18.87 -3.32
CA PHE A 143 2.58 18.44 -4.70
C PHE A 143 3.40 19.48 -5.48
N ASN A 144 4.45 19.00 -6.15
CA ASN A 144 5.26 19.79 -7.08
C ASN A 144 5.12 19.23 -8.51
N CYS A 145 4.93 20.10 -9.50
CA CYS A 145 4.83 19.70 -10.90
C CYS A 145 6.07 18.97 -11.43
N GLU A 146 7.22 19.14 -10.82
CA GLU A 146 8.46 18.41 -11.14
C GLU A 146 8.36 16.91 -10.86
N GLN A 147 7.42 16.50 -9.99
CA GLN A 147 7.16 15.11 -9.65
C GLN A 147 6.29 14.39 -10.68
N ILE A 148 5.67 15.08 -11.63
CA ILE A 148 4.71 14.48 -12.58
C ILE A 148 5.33 13.34 -13.36
N ASP A 149 6.55 13.52 -13.90
CA ASP A 149 7.19 12.49 -14.73
C ASP A 149 7.51 11.22 -13.90
N SER A 150 7.98 11.39 -12.67
CA SER A 150 8.25 10.28 -11.76
C SER A 150 6.97 9.54 -11.35
N LEU A 151 5.88 10.27 -11.09
CA LEU A 151 4.58 9.69 -10.79
C LEU A 151 4.02 8.89 -11.98
N ILE A 152 4.14 9.43 -13.20
CA ILE A 152 3.73 8.70 -14.41
C ILE A 152 4.56 7.43 -14.60
N ALA A 153 5.88 7.50 -14.37
CA ALA A 153 6.75 6.33 -14.45
C ALA A 153 6.34 5.27 -13.42
N GLN A 154 6.09 5.68 -12.18
CA GLN A 154 5.64 4.80 -11.10
C GLN A 154 4.29 4.13 -11.41
N GLU A 155 3.31 4.88 -11.94
CA GLU A 155 2.02 4.31 -12.32
C GLU A 155 2.12 3.35 -13.53
N LYS A 156 3.06 3.58 -14.45
CA LYS A 156 3.36 2.61 -15.52
C LYS A 156 3.95 1.30 -14.98
N GLU A 157 4.83 1.36 -13.99
CA GLU A 157 5.35 0.17 -13.30
C GLU A 157 4.24 -0.57 -12.58
N ARG A 158 3.41 0.17 -11.83
CA ARG A 158 2.26 -0.37 -11.10
C ARG A 158 1.26 -1.06 -12.04
N ALA A 159 1.00 -0.50 -13.22
CA ALA A 159 0.14 -1.13 -14.22
C ALA A 159 0.72 -2.45 -14.74
N LYS A 160 2.05 -2.56 -14.93
CA LYS A 160 2.70 -3.83 -15.31
C LYS A 160 2.54 -4.87 -14.21
N MET A 161 2.76 -4.50 -12.94
CA MET A 161 2.63 -5.41 -11.81
C MET A 161 1.16 -5.80 -11.55
N ALA A 162 0.19 -4.97 -11.90
CA ALA A 162 -1.23 -5.31 -11.87
C ALA A 162 -1.56 -6.52 -12.76
N LEU A 163 -0.93 -6.63 -13.93
CA LEU A 163 -1.09 -7.78 -14.81
C LEU A 163 -0.46 -9.05 -14.21
N VAL A 164 0.68 -8.92 -13.52
CA VAL A 164 1.29 -10.04 -12.78
C VAL A 164 0.35 -10.51 -11.67
N PHE A 165 -0.22 -9.57 -10.91
CA PHE A 165 -1.18 -9.86 -9.85
C PHE A 165 -2.41 -10.60 -10.39
N TYR A 166 -3.00 -10.12 -11.49
CA TYR A 166 -4.15 -10.77 -12.10
C TYR A 166 -3.84 -12.18 -12.61
N LYS A 167 -2.68 -12.40 -13.23
CA LYS A 167 -2.28 -13.73 -13.70
C LYS A 167 -2.17 -14.74 -12.56
N LYS A 168 -1.74 -14.30 -11.36
CA LYS A 168 -1.63 -15.17 -10.17
C LYS A 168 -2.97 -15.41 -9.49
N HIS A 169 -3.85 -14.43 -9.51
CA HIS A 169 -5.16 -14.47 -8.86
C HIS A 169 -6.27 -14.00 -9.82
N PRO A 170 -6.67 -14.81 -10.83
CA PRO A 170 -7.63 -14.41 -11.87
C PRO A 170 -9.08 -14.44 -11.37
N ASN A 171 -9.39 -13.62 -10.36
CA ASN A 171 -10.70 -13.53 -9.76
C ASN A 171 -11.30 -12.13 -9.90
N LEU A 172 -12.63 -12.00 -9.68
CA LEU A 172 -13.34 -10.73 -9.80
C LEU A 172 -12.84 -9.66 -8.82
N ARG A 173 -12.47 -10.06 -7.59
CA ARG A 173 -11.96 -9.13 -6.59
C ARG A 173 -10.68 -8.45 -7.07
N VAL A 174 -9.71 -9.22 -7.59
CA VAL A 174 -8.48 -8.67 -8.14
C VAL A 174 -8.77 -7.79 -9.36
N ARG A 175 -9.70 -8.19 -10.24
CA ARG A 175 -10.13 -7.33 -11.37
C ARG A 175 -10.68 -5.99 -10.91
N PHE A 176 -11.44 -5.95 -9.82
CA PHE A 176 -11.90 -4.69 -9.21
C PHE A 176 -10.75 -3.87 -8.65
N MET A 177 -9.81 -4.49 -7.91
CA MET A 177 -8.67 -3.79 -7.33
C MET A 177 -7.79 -3.12 -8.39
N ILE A 178 -7.49 -3.83 -9.50
CA ILE A 178 -6.66 -3.30 -10.59
C ILE A 178 -7.45 -2.54 -11.65
N GLN A 179 -8.74 -2.29 -11.41
CA GLN A 179 -9.64 -1.55 -12.30
C GLN A 179 -9.81 -2.20 -13.70
N LEU A 180 -9.67 -3.52 -13.79
CA LEU A 180 -9.76 -4.28 -15.05
C LEU A 180 -11.17 -4.89 -15.23
N THR A 181 -12.21 -4.09 -15.13
CA THR A 181 -13.60 -4.52 -15.38
C THR A 181 -14.25 -3.68 -16.47
N PRO A 182 -15.30 -4.18 -17.15
CA PRO A 182 -16.05 -3.40 -18.14
C PRO A 182 -16.58 -2.09 -17.57
N LEU A 183 -17.01 -2.09 -16.30
CA LEU A 183 -17.46 -0.89 -15.60
C LEU A 183 -16.36 0.17 -15.51
N HIS A 184 -15.15 -0.23 -15.11
CA HIS A 184 -14.02 0.70 -15.05
C HIS A 184 -13.65 1.23 -16.43
N ASN A 185 -13.67 0.38 -17.48
CA ASN A 185 -13.44 0.81 -18.85
C ASN A 185 -14.46 1.86 -19.30
N LEU A 186 -15.75 1.63 -19.02
CA LEU A 186 -16.80 2.60 -19.33
C LEU A 186 -16.59 3.93 -18.60
N LEU A 187 -16.31 3.87 -17.29
CA LEU A 187 -16.04 5.06 -16.47
C LEU A 187 -14.82 5.83 -17.00
N TRP A 188 -13.74 5.13 -17.35
CA TRP A 188 -12.55 5.77 -17.92
C TRP A 188 -12.84 6.38 -19.31
N GLN A 189 -13.62 5.74 -20.16
CA GLN A 189 -14.04 6.32 -21.44
C GLN A 189 -14.83 7.62 -21.23
N ILE A 190 -15.74 7.64 -20.27
CA ILE A 190 -16.52 8.86 -19.94
C ILE A 190 -15.59 9.94 -19.40
N LEU A 191 -14.76 9.64 -18.40
CA LEU A 191 -13.87 10.60 -17.75
C LEU A 191 -12.81 11.16 -18.71
N CYS A 192 -12.31 10.32 -19.61
CA CYS A 192 -11.32 10.71 -20.61
C CYS A 192 -11.95 11.22 -21.93
N LEU A 193 -13.28 11.41 -21.98
CA LEU A 193 -14.02 11.84 -23.17
C LEU A 193 -13.61 11.05 -24.41
N GLY A 194 -13.63 9.70 -24.30
CA GLY A 194 -13.23 8.80 -25.41
C GLY A 194 -11.74 8.88 -25.77
N GLY A 195 -10.88 9.36 -24.85
CA GLY A 195 -9.43 9.52 -25.07
C GLY A 195 -9.00 10.93 -25.53
N LEU A 196 -9.92 11.89 -25.58
CA LEU A 196 -9.57 13.31 -25.81
C LEU A 196 -8.75 13.86 -24.64
N ILE A 197 -9.07 13.43 -23.42
CA ILE A 197 -8.31 13.76 -22.19
C ILE A 197 -7.33 12.61 -21.94
N SER A 198 -6.09 12.77 -22.37
CA SER A 198 -5.00 11.83 -22.08
C SER A 198 -3.82 12.57 -21.44
N VAL A 199 -2.97 11.85 -20.71
CA VAL A 199 -1.77 12.42 -20.09
C VAL A 199 -0.90 13.10 -21.15
N ASP A 200 -0.68 12.46 -22.29
CA ASP A 200 0.17 12.99 -23.36
C ASP A 200 -0.36 14.30 -23.96
N ARG A 201 -1.68 14.51 -23.93
CA ARG A 201 -2.32 15.74 -24.45
C ARG A 201 -2.41 16.84 -23.41
N ILE A 202 -2.67 16.50 -22.15
CA ILE A 202 -2.87 17.47 -21.06
C ILE A 202 -1.55 17.93 -20.48
N LEU A 203 -0.54 17.06 -20.39
CA LEU A 203 0.73 17.37 -19.74
C LEU A 203 1.45 18.58 -20.33
N PRO A 204 1.54 18.78 -21.67
CA PRO A 204 2.14 19.99 -22.24
C PRO A 204 1.39 21.26 -21.82
N LEU A 205 0.05 21.20 -21.80
CA LEU A 205 -0.79 22.33 -21.39
C LEU A 205 -0.58 22.67 -19.91
N LEU A 206 -0.54 21.67 -19.04
CA LEU A 206 -0.30 21.87 -17.60
C LEU A 206 1.09 22.48 -17.37
N ARG A 207 2.12 21.98 -18.04
CA ARG A 207 3.49 22.54 -17.95
C ARG A 207 3.53 23.99 -18.42
N PHE A 208 2.85 24.32 -19.49
CA PHE A 208 2.73 25.71 -19.98
C PHE A 208 2.04 26.61 -18.96
N LEU A 209 0.91 26.21 -18.39
CA LEU A 209 0.17 26.99 -17.39
C LEU A 209 0.98 27.19 -16.09
N VAL A 210 1.74 26.19 -15.67
CA VAL A 210 2.63 26.29 -14.49
C VAL A 210 3.77 27.28 -14.76
N ASN A 211 4.36 27.26 -15.94
CA ASN A 211 5.42 28.18 -16.31
C ASN A 211 4.95 29.64 -16.35
N ILE A 212 3.72 29.89 -16.85
CA ILE A 212 3.14 31.26 -16.81
C ILE A 212 2.93 31.74 -15.36
N ARG A 213 2.59 30.86 -14.43
CA ARG A 213 2.34 31.25 -13.03
C ARG A 213 3.62 31.48 -12.22
N ARG A 214 4.78 31.05 -12.72
CA ARG A 214 6.10 31.24 -12.09
C ARG A 214 6.79 32.53 -12.56
N ASN A 215 6.36 33.13 -13.67
CA ASN A 215 6.79 34.44 -14.19
C ASN A 215 5.79 35.52 -13.78
#